data_53af48376cc20706e822e51ffa23090d
#
_entry.id   53af48376cc20706e822e51ffa23090d
#
_cell.length_a   1.000
_cell.length_b   1.000
_cell.length_c   1.000
_cell.angle_alpha   90.00
_cell.angle_beta   90.00
_cell.angle_gamma   90.00
#
_symmetry.space_group_name_H-M   'P 1'
#
loop_
_entity.id
_entity.type
_entity.pdbx_description
1 polymer ?
#
loop_
_entity_poly.entity_id
_entity_poly.type
_entity_poly.pdbx_seq_one_letter_code
_entity_poly.pdbx_strand_id
1 'polypeptide(L)'
;MFSKILVGLDGSDFSLKALEFAIDLAKKYQSQLVLVHVVMRQIYAINPPEAGVLAGTAIVRELEEDGKAILAKGEETLKAQGIPVETRLKQGVPAEELLRAAVDEKVDLIVLGSRGLSQVRAFFLGSVSDKVSHHAKCPTLIVR
;
A
#
# COMPACT_ATOMS: atom_id res chain seq x y z
N MET A 1 7.23 -16.48 13.32
CA MET A 1 7.90 -15.17 13.49
C MET A 1 6.99 -14.04 13.01
N PHE A 2 6.51 -14.08 11.80
CA PHE A 2 5.62 -13.04 11.27
C PHE A 2 4.17 -13.51 11.28
N SER A 3 3.42 -13.14 12.32
CA SER A 3 2.00 -13.53 12.45
C SER A 3 1.08 -12.68 11.59
N LYS A 4 1.41 -11.38 11.45
CA LYS A 4 0.61 -10.43 10.68
C LYS A 4 1.52 -9.51 9.86
N ILE A 5 1.32 -9.49 8.55
CA ILE A 5 2.17 -8.76 7.60
C ILE A 5 1.33 -7.72 6.85
N LEU A 6 1.79 -6.46 6.84
CA LEU A 6 1.19 -5.41 6.03
C LEU A 6 1.88 -5.34 4.66
N VAL A 7 1.08 -5.24 3.61
CA VAL A 7 1.56 -5.03 2.24
C VAL A 7 0.95 -3.74 1.69
N GLY A 8 1.80 -2.80 1.28
CA GLY A 8 1.36 -1.60 0.59
C GLY A 8 1.19 -1.87 -0.91
N LEU A 9 -0.01 -1.63 -1.43
CA LEU A 9 -0.36 -1.82 -2.84
C LEU A 9 -0.74 -0.47 -3.47
N ASP A 10 -0.07 -0.11 -4.55
CA ASP A 10 -0.40 1.08 -5.34
C ASP A 10 -0.73 0.77 -6.81
N GLY A 11 -0.78 -0.52 -7.16
CA GLY A 11 -1.02 -0.99 -8.52
C GLY A 11 0.23 -1.05 -9.39
N SER A 12 1.39 -0.62 -8.90
CA SER A 12 2.67 -0.74 -9.62
C SER A 12 3.16 -2.18 -9.65
N ASP A 13 4.01 -2.51 -10.64
CA ASP A 13 4.66 -3.82 -10.73
C ASP A 13 5.52 -4.10 -9.49
N PHE A 14 6.14 -3.08 -8.91
CA PHE A 14 6.91 -3.21 -7.67
C PHE A 14 6.04 -3.64 -6.49
N SER A 15 4.84 -3.07 -6.35
CA SER A 15 3.91 -3.45 -5.30
C SER A 15 3.32 -4.85 -5.50
N LEU A 16 3.09 -5.26 -6.75
CA LEU A 16 2.66 -6.62 -7.07
C LEU A 16 3.77 -7.65 -6.75
N LYS A 17 5.00 -7.32 -7.07
CA LYS A 17 6.15 -8.15 -6.69
C LYS A 17 6.31 -8.23 -5.17
N ALA A 18 6.10 -7.14 -4.46
CA ALA A 18 6.08 -7.14 -2.99
C ALA A 18 4.99 -8.07 -2.44
N LEU A 19 3.81 -8.09 -3.07
CA LEU A 19 2.73 -9.01 -2.70
C LEU A 19 3.14 -10.48 -2.89
N GLU A 20 3.83 -10.82 -3.98
CA GLU A 20 4.35 -12.17 -4.21
C GLU A 20 5.31 -12.63 -3.10
N PHE A 21 6.23 -11.76 -2.67
CA PHE A 21 7.11 -12.04 -1.54
C PHE A 21 6.34 -12.22 -0.23
N ALA A 22 5.34 -11.37 0.00
CA ALA A 22 4.49 -11.49 1.19
C ALA A 22 3.67 -12.80 1.20
N ILE A 23 3.21 -13.26 0.04
CA ILE A 23 2.53 -14.56 -0.13
C ILE A 23 3.46 -15.71 0.28
N ASP A 24 4.68 -15.71 -0.19
CA ASP A 24 5.67 -16.74 0.16
C ASP A 24 5.93 -16.77 1.67
N LEU A 25 6.14 -15.59 2.26
CA LEU A 25 6.30 -15.47 3.71
C LEU A 25 5.05 -15.94 4.48
N ALA A 26 3.87 -15.55 4.00
CA ALA A 26 2.61 -15.93 4.65
C ALA A 26 2.39 -17.45 4.64
N LYS A 27 2.74 -18.12 3.56
CA LYS A 27 2.71 -19.60 3.49
C LYS A 27 3.69 -20.23 4.47
N LYS A 28 4.89 -19.69 4.57
CA LYS A 28 5.94 -20.21 5.44
C LYS A 28 5.64 -20.04 6.92
N TYR A 29 5.12 -18.88 7.31
CA TYR A 29 4.88 -18.53 8.71
C TYR A 29 3.42 -18.64 9.13
N GLN A 30 2.52 -19.04 8.24
CA GLN A 30 1.05 -19.07 8.47
C GLN A 30 0.51 -17.70 8.88
N SER A 31 1.00 -16.64 8.20
CA SER A 31 0.67 -15.27 8.52
C SER A 31 -0.68 -14.85 7.96
N GLN A 32 -1.32 -13.88 8.62
CA GLN A 32 -2.39 -13.08 8.05
C GLN A 32 -1.78 -11.91 7.28
N LEU A 33 -2.35 -11.56 6.12
CA LEU A 33 -1.94 -10.37 5.37
C LEU A 33 -2.96 -9.24 5.54
N VAL A 34 -2.45 -8.02 5.66
CA VAL A 34 -3.25 -6.79 5.60
C VAL A 34 -2.79 -6.01 4.37
N LEU A 35 -3.66 -5.91 3.37
CA LEU A 35 -3.40 -5.13 2.17
C LEU A 35 -3.86 -3.70 2.38
N VAL A 36 -2.99 -2.75 2.15
CA VAL A 36 -3.28 -1.32 2.33
C VAL A 36 -3.04 -0.57 1.02
N HIS A 37 -4.05 0.16 0.58
CA HIS A 37 -3.92 1.15 -0.49
C HIS A 37 -4.25 2.53 0.06
N VAL A 38 -3.45 3.53 -0.29
CA VAL A 38 -3.64 4.92 0.16
C VAL A 38 -3.98 5.80 -1.02
N VAL A 39 -5.15 6.43 -0.96
CA VAL A 39 -5.59 7.44 -1.92
C VAL A 39 -5.03 8.80 -1.52
N MET A 40 -4.24 9.41 -2.39
CA MET A 40 -3.66 10.74 -2.16
C MET A 40 -4.67 11.83 -2.49
N ARG A 41 -5.35 12.37 -1.49
CA ARG A 41 -6.29 13.49 -1.64
C ARG A 41 -5.63 14.85 -1.88
N GLN A 42 -4.40 15.03 -1.39
CA GLN A 42 -3.77 16.35 -1.27
C GLN A 42 -3.34 16.98 -2.60
N ILE A 43 -3.16 16.20 -3.64
CA ILE A 43 -2.73 16.71 -4.96
C ILE A 43 -3.81 17.60 -5.59
N TYR A 44 -5.06 17.40 -5.23
CA TYR A 44 -6.21 18.07 -5.85
C TYR A 44 -6.79 19.21 -5.02
N ALA A 45 -6.35 19.39 -3.77
CA ALA A 45 -6.79 20.46 -2.89
C ALA A 45 -6.01 21.78 -3.08
N ILE A 46 -4.87 21.74 -3.79
CA ILE A 46 -3.90 22.85 -3.82
C ILE A 46 -4.23 23.92 -4.85
N ASN A 47 -5.12 23.65 -5.82
CA ASN A 47 -5.51 24.67 -6.82
C ASN A 47 -6.92 24.38 -7.38
N PRO A 48 -8.00 24.78 -6.70
CA PRO A 48 -9.30 24.72 -7.35
C PRO A 48 -9.51 25.98 -8.20
N PRO A 49 -9.46 25.94 -9.53
CA PRO A 49 -10.21 26.90 -10.33
C PRO A 49 -11.69 26.74 -9.95
N GLU A 50 -12.50 27.79 -10.06
CA GLU A 50 -13.90 27.82 -9.61
C GLU A 50 -14.81 26.67 -10.12
N ALA A 51 -14.42 26.02 -11.23
CA ALA A 51 -15.04 24.76 -11.72
C ALA A 51 -14.42 23.50 -11.07
N GLY A 52 -13.37 23.63 -10.25
CA GLY A 52 -12.49 22.53 -9.83
C GLY A 52 -12.98 21.70 -8.65
N VAL A 53 -13.97 22.17 -7.86
CA VAL A 53 -14.45 21.41 -6.69
C VAL A 53 -15.18 20.15 -7.13
N LEU A 54 -16.06 20.24 -8.15
CA LEU A 54 -16.77 19.08 -8.70
C LEU A 54 -15.83 18.14 -9.46
N ALA A 55 -14.87 18.68 -10.23
CA ALA A 55 -13.85 17.91 -10.94
C ALA A 55 -12.91 17.22 -9.95
N GLY A 56 -12.47 17.89 -8.88
CA GLY A 56 -11.65 17.30 -7.82
C GLY A 56 -12.36 16.18 -7.08
N THR A 57 -13.67 16.32 -6.82
CA THR A 57 -14.49 15.26 -6.20
C THR A 57 -14.63 14.05 -7.13
N ALA A 58 -14.83 14.25 -8.43
CA ALA A 58 -14.92 13.17 -9.40
C ALA A 58 -13.59 12.40 -9.51
N ILE A 59 -12.45 13.11 -9.53
CA ILE A 59 -11.11 12.50 -9.55
C ILE A 59 -10.87 11.68 -8.29
N VAL A 60 -11.22 12.19 -7.12
CA VAL A 60 -11.08 11.46 -5.85
C VAL A 60 -11.90 10.17 -5.86
N ARG A 61 -13.14 10.22 -6.37
CA ARG A 61 -13.98 9.02 -6.52
C ARG A 61 -13.34 7.99 -7.45
N GLU A 62 -12.80 8.42 -8.57
CA GLU A 62 -12.09 7.54 -9.51
C GLU A 62 -10.89 6.87 -8.83
N LEU A 63 -10.07 7.62 -8.11
CA LEU A 63 -8.94 7.09 -7.35
C LEU A 63 -9.38 6.12 -6.24
N GLU A 64 -10.49 6.38 -5.58
CA GLU A 64 -11.07 5.46 -4.59
C GLU A 64 -11.54 4.15 -5.24
N GLU A 65 -12.21 4.22 -6.39
CA GLU A 65 -12.66 3.03 -7.13
C GLU A 65 -11.46 2.22 -7.66
N ASP A 66 -10.44 2.88 -8.17
CA ASP A 66 -9.18 2.23 -8.57
C ASP A 66 -8.50 1.55 -7.38
N GLY A 67 -8.46 2.21 -6.24
CA GLY A 67 -7.91 1.65 -5.01
C GLY A 67 -8.67 0.42 -4.52
N LYS A 68 -10.00 0.46 -4.58
CA LYS A 68 -10.84 -0.69 -4.25
C LYS A 68 -10.59 -1.87 -5.20
N ALA A 69 -10.42 -1.60 -6.50
CA ALA A 69 -10.12 -2.62 -7.50
C ALA A 69 -8.75 -3.26 -7.26
N ILE A 70 -7.73 -2.48 -6.93
CA ILE A 70 -6.39 -2.96 -6.58
C ILE A 70 -6.46 -3.90 -5.36
N LEU A 71 -7.14 -3.47 -4.31
CA LEU A 71 -7.31 -4.26 -3.09
C LEU A 71 -8.12 -5.54 -3.34
N ALA A 72 -9.22 -5.45 -4.10
CA ALA A 72 -10.07 -6.59 -4.42
C ALA A 72 -9.31 -7.67 -5.21
N LYS A 73 -8.47 -7.27 -6.16
CA LYS A 73 -7.63 -8.21 -6.92
C LYS A 73 -6.60 -8.91 -6.03
N GLY A 74 -5.95 -8.17 -5.14
CA GLY A 74 -5.04 -8.73 -4.15
C GLY A 74 -5.74 -9.71 -3.19
N GLU A 75 -6.90 -9.32 -2.69
CA GLU A 75 -7.71 -10.16 -1.81
C GLU A 75 -8.13 -11.46 -2.49
N GLU A 76 -8.61 -11.40 -3.73
CA GLU A 76 -8.98 -12.58 -4.53
C GLU A 76 -7.79 -13.54 -4.70
N THR A 77 -6.62 -12.99 -5.04
CA THR A 77 -5.39 -13.77 -5.18
C THR A 77 -5.02 -14.51 -3.89
N LEU A 78 -5.15 -13.86 -2.74
CA LEU A 78 -4.82 -14.45 -1.44
C LEU A 78 -5.85 -15.48 -1.00
N LYS A 79 -7.13 -15.20 -1.17
CA LYS A 79 -8.21 -16.16 -0.86
C LYS A 79 -8.10 -17.43 -1.68
N ALA A 80 -7.76 -17.33 -2.96
CA ALA A 80 -7.52 -18.48 -3.83
C ALA A 80 -6.38 -19.37 -3.35
N GLN A 81 -5.45 -18.84 -2.57
CA GLN A 81 -4.33 -19.56 -1.97
C GLN A 81 -4.54 -19.94 -0.50
N GLY A 82 -5.72 -19.70 0.05
CA GLY A 82 -6.05 -20.02 1.43
C GLY A 82 -5.35 -19.15 2.47
N ILE A 83 -4.88 -17.94 2.09
CA ILE A 83 -4.19 -17.03 3.00
C ILE A 83 -5.19 -16.06 3.61
N PRO A 84 -5.26 -15.97 4.96
CA PRO A 84 -6.12 -14.99 5.63
C PRO A 84 -5.73 -13.57 5.25
N VAL A 85 -6.70 -12.77 4.82
CA VAL A 85 -6.46 -11.41 4.32
C VAL A 85 -7.52 -10.42 4.81
N GLU A 86 -7.07 -9.22 5.14
CA GLU A 86 -7.89 -8.05 5.35
C GLU A 86 -7.42 -6.93 4.42
N THR A 87 -8.34 -6.07 4.02
CA THR A 87 -8.02 -4.92 3.15
C THR A 87 -8.34 -3.62 3.87
N ARG A 88 -7.53 -2.59 3.60
CA ARG A 88 -7.72 -1.23 4.13
C ARG A 88 -7.52 -0.22 3.03
N LEU A 89 -8.56 0.53 2.71
CA LEU A 89 -8.47 1.72 1.87
C LEU A 89 -8.29 2.93 2.77
N LYS A 90 -7.18 3.62 2.64
CA LYS A 90 -6.84 4.81 3.42
C LYS A 90 -6.79 6.04 2.52
N GLN A 91 -6.90 7.22 3.12
CA GLN A 91 -6.79 8.50 2.43
C GLN A 91 -5.81 9.38 3.19
N GLY A 92 -4.86 9.97 2.47
CA GLY A 92 -3.86 10.85 3.05
C GLY A 92 -2.50 10.74 2.39
N VAL A 93 -1.46 10.93 3.18
CA VAL A 93 -0.07 10.78 2.74
C VAL A 93 0.33 9.31 2.84
N PRO A 94 0.73 8.67 1.73
CA PRO A 94 0.94 7.21 1.70
C PRO A 94 1.84 6.67 2.80
N ALA A 95 3.01 7.25 3.00
CA ALA A 95 3.94 6.76 4.03
C ALA A 95 3.37 6.89 5.44
N GLU A 96 2.69 7.99 5.74
CA GLU A 96 2.09 8.24 7.06
C GLU A 96 0.95 7.27 7.33
N GLU A 97 0.07 7.07 6.34
CA GLU A 97 -1.06 6.16 6.48
C GLU A 97 -0.62 4.69 6.59
N LEU A 98 0.43 4.29 5.87
CA LEU A 98 1.02 2.95 6.01
C LEU A 98 1.62 2.73 7.40
N LEU A 99 2.36 3.71 7.92
CA LEU A 99 2.93 3.64 9.26
C LEU A 99 1.85 3.61 10.34
N ARG A 100 0.80 4.41 10.18
CA ARG A 100 -0.36 4.39 11.09
C ARG A 100 -1.08 3.06 11.04
N ALA A 101 -1.38 2.54 9.86
CA ALA A 101 -2.00 1.23 9.69
C ALA A 101 -1.17 0.11 10.31
N ALA A 102 0.15 0.15 10.17
CA ALA A 102 1.04 -0.83 10.78
C ALA A 102 0.93 -0.88 12.30
N VAL A 103 0.78 0.27 12.94
CA VAL A 103 0.58 0.39 14.39
C VAL A 103 -0.81 -0.09 14.79
N ASP A 104 -1.84 0.40 14.12
CA ASP A 104 -3.25 0.10 14.43
C ASP A 104 -3.55 -1.39 14.26
N GLU A 105 -3.03 -2.00 13.21
CA GLU A 105 -3.18 -3.42 12.90
C GLU A 105 -2.20 -4.32 13.67
N LYS A 106 -1.25 -3.74 14.40
CA LYS A 106 -0.22 -4.45 15.17
C LYS A 106 0.56 -5.46 14.32
N VAL A 107 1.02 -5.03 13.15
CA VAL A 107 1.75 -5.91 12.23
C VAL A 107 3.19 -6.15 12.70
N ASP A 108 3.72 -7.30 12.34
CA ASP A 108 5.10 -7.71 12.66
C ASP A 108 6.09 -7.38 11.56
N LEU A 109 5.59 -7.13 10.37
CA LEU A 109 6.39 -6.87 9.17
C LEU A 109 5.62 -5.97 8.22
N ILE A 110 6.33 -5.02 7.60
CA ILE A 110 5.83 -4.24 6.47
C ILE A 110 6.57 -4.70 5.21
N VAL A 111 5.84 -4.99 4.13
CA VAL A 111 6.42 -5.35 2.82
C VAL A 111 6.00 -4.33 1.80
N LEU A 112 6.96 -3.71 1.14
CA LEU A 112 6.75 -2.66 0.13
C LEU A 112 7.59 -2.90 -1.10
N GLY A 113 7.11 -2.43 -2.25
CA GLY A 113 7.96 -2.25 -3.42
C GLY A 113 8.96 -1.13 -3.18
N SER A 114 10.13 -1.23 -3.78
CA SER A 114 11.17 -0.20 -3.67
C SER A 114 10.78 1.11 -4.33
N ARG A 115 9.79 1.08 -5.25
CA ARG A 115 9.26 2.22 -5.99
C ARG A 115 7.75 2.08 -6.14
N GLY A 116 7.09 3.20 -6.49
CA GLY A 116 5.67 3.23 -6.83
C GLY A 116 5.44 3.49 -8.31
N LEU A 117 4.28 4.11 -8.62
CA LEU A 117 3.88 4.49 -9.98
C LEU A 117 4.72 5.63 -10.54
N SER A 118 5.34 6.47 -9.70
CA SER A 118 6.23 7.55 -10.13
C SER A 118 7.59 7.00 -10.55
N GLN A 119 8.14 7.53 -11.64
CA GLN A 119 9.49 7.17 -12.10
C GLN A 119 10.53 7.80 -11.17
N VAL A 120 11.29 6.95 -10.48
CA VAL A 120 12.41 7.35 -9.63
C VAL A 120 13.70 6.80 -10.24
N ARG A 121 14.82 7.53 -10.08
CA ARG A 121 16.14 7.10 -10.56
C ARG A 121 16.53 5.74 -9.98
N ALA A 122 17.20 4.91 -10.79
CA ALA A 122 17.46 3.50 -10.52
C ALA A 122 18.17 3.16 -9.20
N PHE A 123 18.89 4.11 -8.60
CA PHE A 123 19.70 3.88 -7.40
C PHE A 123 19.05 4.35 -6.09
N PHE A 124 17.86 4.95 -6.16
CA PHE A 124 17.17 5.49 -4.97
C PHE A 124 15.91 4.71 -4.67
N LEU A 125 15.59 4.58 -3.39
CA LEU A 125 14.29 4.13 -2.94
C LEU A 125 13.22 5.17 -3.32
N GLY A 126 12.00 4.73 -3.59
CA GLY A 126 10.86 5.61 -3.72
C GLY A 126 10.59 6.36 -2.41
N SER A 127 9.94 7.52 -2.51
CA SER A 127 9.66 8.37 -1.34
C SER A 127 8.89 7.65 -0.22
N VAL A 128 7.97 6.77 -0.58
CA VAL A 128 7.17 5.99 0.39
C VAL A 128 8.03 4.93 1.07
N SER A 129 8.73 4.10 0.32
CA SER A 129 9.58 3.05 0.86
C SER A 129 10.72 3.60 1.71
N ASP A 130 11.32 4.72 1.29
CA ASP A 130 12.35 5.40 2.07
C ASP A 130 11.81 5.90 3.42
N LYS A 131 10.72 6.65 3.41
CA LYS A 131 10.12 7.20 4.63
C LYS A 131 9.61 6.11 5.57
N VAL A 132 8.99 5.06 5.05
CA VAL A 132 8.54 3.93 5.86
C VAL A 132 9.72 3.20 6.48
N SER A 133 10.77 2.92 5.73
CA SER A 133 11.96 2.23 6.24
C SER A 133 12.64 2.97 7.40
N HIS A 134 12.61 4.31 7.39
CA HIS A 134 13.19 5.13 8.46
C HIS A 134 12.32 5.23 9.73
N HIS A 135 11.00 5.15 9.59
CA HIS A 135 10.07 5.45 10.68
C HIS A 135 9.26 4.26 11.18
N ALA A 136 9.33 3.11 10.52
CA ALA A 136 8.62 1.91 10.95
C ALA A 136 9.11 1.42 12.32
N LYS A 137 8.18 0.98 13.16
CA LYS A 137 8.46 0.39 14.47
C LYS A 137 8.65 -1.13 14.42
N CYS A 138 8.47 -1.72 13.26
CA CYS A 138 8.67 -3.14 12.98
C CYS A 138 9.60 -3.31 11.77
N PRO A 139 10.15 -4.51 11.54
CA PRO A 139 10.91 -4.81 10.33
C PRO A 139 10.19 -4.41 9.04
N THR A 140 10.97 -3.96 8.07
CA THR A 140 10.46 -3.57 6.75
C THR A 140 11.24 -4.30 5.67
N LEU A 141 10.54 -5.01 4.81
CA LEU A 141 11.09 -5.66 3.63
C LEU A 141 10.81 -4.80 2.39
N ILE A 142 11.87 -4.33 1.76
CA ILE A 142 11.78 -3.56 0.51
C ILE A 142 12.12 -4.48 -0.66
N VAL A 143 11.15 -4.68 -1.56
CA VAL A 143 11.28 -5.57 -2.72
C VAL A 143 11.61 -4.74 -3.97
N ARG A 144 12.66 -5.13 -4.69
CA ARG A 144 13.14 -4.49 -5.93
C ARG A 144 12.73 -5.25 -7.17
#